data_0ea8cfc1be0b371a90921be882961a2d
#
_entry.id   0ea8cfc1be0b371a90921be882961a2d
#
_cell.length_a   1.000
_cell.length_b   1.000
_cell.length_c   1.000
_cell.angle_alpha   90.00
_cell.angle_beta   90.00
_cell.angle_gamma   90.00
#
_symmetry.space_group_name_H-M   'P 1'
#
loop_
_entity.id
_entity.type
_entity.pdbx_description
1 polymer ?
#
loop_
_entity_poly.entity_id
_entity_poly.type
_entity_poly.pdbx_seq_one_letter_code
_entity_poly.pdbx_strand_id
1 'polypeptide(L)'
;YVDKTFKWKHGPYLEGLFTQSGNMIVTEMTILLARQKPHFNSFYMRFYSEDSFDLAYSITKEIFYNLEGVIGSINLMDRRRVASMVGLNPNGPRAHKVMSKSQLDDISRQFDVPEWTLVGTIYGTKSVCNAAKKDIKRIVRKRADQILFSDSLLIMLGELFTQSSNRKYLRSIKEQIAKLIEGKKIMQGIPSEVALPLAYWRNPTHDLQ
;
A
#
# COMPACT_ATOMS: atom_id res chain seq x y z
N TYR A 1 27.69 -20.10 -7.17
CA TYR A 1 26.22 -19.97 -7.20
C TYR A 1 25.58 -20.55 -5.94
N VAL A 2 25.93 -21.78 -5.56
CA VAL A 2 25.32 -22.50 -4.43
C VAL A 2 25.60 -21.80 -3.09
N ASP A 3 26.78 -21.25 -2.92
CA ASP A 3 27.23 -20.54 -1.71
C ASP A 3 26.44 -19.24 -1.43
N LYS A 4 25.87 -18.62 -2.45
CA LYS A 4 25.09 -17.39 -2.35
C LYS A 4 23.57 -17.60 -2.40
N THR A 5 23.12 -18.80 -2.81
CA THR A 5 21.68 -19.06 -3.04
C THR A 5 21.04 -19.82 -1.89
N PHE A 6 21.80 -20.67 -1.21
CA PHE A 6 21.26 -21.51 -0.12
C PHE A 6 21.67 -20.97 1.25
N LYS A 7 20.67 -20.69 2.06
CA LYS A 7 20.81 -20.12 3.40
C LYS A 7 21.40 -21.12 4.40
N TRP A 8 20.97 -22.36 4.32
CA TRP A 8 21.36 -23.41 5.25
C TRP A 8 22.53 -24.21 4.69
N LYS A 9 23.70 -24.08 5.33
CA LYS A 9 24.94 -24.80 5.01
C LYS A 9 25.42 -25.60 6.23
N HIS A 10 26.52 -26.35 6.05
CA HIS A 10 27.21 -26.96 7.20
C HIS A 10 27.78 -25.88 8.13
N GLY A 11 27.59 -26.06 9.42
CA GLY A 11 28.09 -25.14 10.45
C GLY A 11 27.04 -24.21 11.03
N PRO A 12 27.43 -23.36 11.98
CA PRO A 12 26.51 -22.45 12.66
C PRO A 12 25.98 -21.39 11.71
N TYR A 13 24.69 -21.05 11.89
CA TYR A 13 23.99 -20.01 11.15
C TYR A 13 24.09 -18.70 11.92
N LEU A 14 24.87 -17.75 11.41
CA LEU A 14 25.20 -16.49 12.10
C LEU A 14 24.37 -15.29 11.64
N GLU A 15 23.60 -15.39 10.54
CA GLU A 15 22.85 -14.26 10.00
C GLU A 15 21.83 -13.67 10.97
N GLY A 16 21.30 -14.48 11.90
CA GLY A 16 20.38 -14.02 12.94
C GLY A 16 21.00 -13.00 13.90
N LEU A 17 22.35 -12.99 14.05
CA LEU A 17 23.05 -12.02 14.87
C LEU A 17 23.02 -10.60 14.30
N PHE A 18 22.76 -10.46 12.99
CA PHE A 18 22.71 -9.17 12.30
C PHE A 18 21.28 -8.60 12.26
N THR A 19 20.28 -9.43 12.52
CA THR A 19 18.87 -9.01 12.43
C THR A 19 18.53 -8.13 13.64
N GLN A 20 18.25 -6.86 13.37
CA GLN A 20 17.85 -5.85 14.37
C GLN A 20 18.86 -5.66 15.52
N SER A 21 20.12 -6.04 15.32
CA SER A 21 21.18 -5.79 16.31
C SER A 21 21.95 -4.54 15.96
N GLY A 22 22.40 -3.78 16.98
CA GLY A 22 23.30 -2.63 16.83
C GLY A 22 24.79 -3.02 16.85
N ASN A 23 25.12 -4.31 16.79
CA ASN A 23 26.47 -4.81 17.04
C ASN A 23 27.40 -4.77 15.83
N MET A 24 26.82 -4.63 14.62
CA MET A 24 27.59 -4.76 13.36
C MET A 24 27.02 -3.86 12.28
N ILE A 25 27.86 -3.52 11.31
CA ILE A 25 27.48 -2.81 10.11
C ILE A 25 27.59 -3.80 8.94
N VAL A 26 26.47 -4.01 8.21
CA VAL A 26 26.46 -4.85 7.01
C VAL A 26 27.04 -4.05 5.85
N THR A 27 28.18 -4.53 5.30
CA THR A 27 28.88 -3.90 4.18
C THR A 27 28.50 -4.49 2.83
N GLU A 28 28.08 -5.75 2.79
CA GLU A 28 27.65 -6.43 1.58
C GLU A 28 26.53 -7.42 1.91
N MET A 29 25.50 -7.48 1.03
CA MET A 29 24.38 -8.42 1.17
C MET A 29 24.00 -8.99 -0.21
N THR A 30 23.81 -10.31 -0.26
CA THR A 30 23.25 -10.98 -1.44
C THR A 30 21.82 -11.39 -1.12
N ILE A 31 20.85 -10.93 -1.92
CA ILE A 31 19.42 -11.20 -1.76
C ILE A 31 18.91 -11.97 -2.96
N LEU A 32 18.21 -13.08 -2.71
CA LEU A 32 17.48 -13.80 -3.75
C LEU A 32 16.13 -13.11 -3.98
N LEU A 33 15.97 -12.52 -5.16
CA LEU A 33 14.72 -11.88 -5.54
C LEU A 33 13.71 -12.89 -6.09
N ALA A 34 12.46 -12.75 -5.72
CA ALA A 34 11.38 -13.50 -6.33
C ALA A 34 11.26 -13.15 -7.83
N ARG A 35 11.03 -14.17 -8.67
CA ARG A 35 10.81 -13.95 -10.11
C ARG A 35 9.56 -13.09 -10.32
N GLN A 36 9.68 -12.03 -11.13
CA GLN A 36 8.56 -11.18 -11.51
C GLN A 36 7.45 -12.01 -12.16
N LYS A 37 6.24 -11.86 -11.67
CA LYS A 37 5.06 -12.52 -12.24
C LYS A 37 4.54 -11.72 -13.44
N PRO A 38 3.94 -12.38 -14.45
CA PRO A 38 3.51 -11.73 -15.68
C PRO A 38 2.33 -10.77 -15.51
N HIS A 39 1.59 -10.89 -14.40
CA HIS A 39 0.46 -10.03 -14.11
C HIS A 39 0.41 -9.63 -12.64
N PHE A 40 -0.02 -8.39 -12.43
CA PHE A 40 -0.16 -7.75 -11.11
C PHE A 40 -1.50 -7.04 -11.02
N ASN A 41 -2.14 -7.14 -9.87
CA ASN A 41 -3.29 -6.33 -9.51
C ASN A 41 -3.19 -5.89 -8.05
N SER A 42 -3.88 -4.83 -7.68
CA SER A 42 -4.05 -4.43 -6.29
C SER A 42 -5.52 -4.25 -5.96
N PHE A 43 -5.85 -4.44 -4.70
CA PHE A 43 -7.20 -4.23 -4.19
C PHE A 43 -7.15 -3.31 -2.98
N TYR A 44 -8.25 -2.58 -2.80
CA TYR A 44 -8.46 -1.61 -1.74
C TYR A 44 -9.79 -1.90 -1.10
N MET A 45 -9.83 -1.97 0.22
CA MET A 45 -11.07 -2.09 1.00
C MET A 45 -11.15 -0.93 1.97
N ARG A 46 -12.35 -0.41 2.14
CA ARG A 46 -12.63 0.77 2.96
C ARG A 46 -13.64 0.39 4.03
N PHE A 47 -13.39 0.87 5.24
CA PHE A 47 -14.24 0.66 6.40
C PHE A 47 -14.43 2.00 7.10
N TYR A 48 -15.66 2.45 7.19
CA TYR A 48 -15.97 3.79 7.73
C TYR A 48 -16.30 3.77 9.22
N SER A 49 -16.53 2.61 9.83
CA SER A 49 -16.73 2.49 11.28
C SER A 49 -15.40 2.32 12.00
N GLU A 50 -15.23 3.04 13.12
CA GLU A 50 -14.07 2.89 14.01
C GLU A 50 -13.96 1.46 14.56
N ASP A 51 -15.11 0.80 14.83
CA ASP A 51 -15.19 -0.57 15.35
C ASP A 51 -14.88 -1.66 14.31
N SER A 52 -14.57 -1.29 13.07
CA SER A 52 -14.32 -2.27 11.99
C SER A 52 -12.91 -2.88 12.01
N PHE A 53 -12.06 -2.56 12.98
CA PHE A 53 -10.69 -3.09 13.04
C PHE A 53 -10.66 -4.62 13.06
N ASP A 54 -11.37 -5.25 13.97
CA ASP A 54 -11.39 -6.71 14.12
C ASP A 54 -11.93 -7.40 12.88
N LEU A 55 -12.92 -6.79 12.23
CA LEU A 55 -13.48 -7.27 10.98
C LEU A 55 -12.44 -7.20 9.84
N ALA A 56 -11.76 -6.06 9.69
CA ALA A 56 -10.70 -5.87 8.69
C ALA A 56 -9.53 -6.83 8.91
N TYR A 57 -9.13 -7.04 10.17
CA TYR A 57 -8.11 -7.99 10.55
C TYR A 57 -8.52 -9.44 10.24
N SER A 58 -9.76 -9.82 10.56
CA SER A 58 -10.32 -11.13 10.23
C SER A 58 -10.31 -11.40 8.72
N ILE A 59 -10.74 -10.43 7.90
CA ILE A 59 -10.70 -10.51 6.45
C ILE A 59 -9.25 -10.69 5.96
N THR A 60 -8.30 -9.96 6.54
CA THR A 60 -6.88 -10.08 6.19
C THR A 60 -6.36 -11.51 6.39
N LYS A 61 -6.65 -12.10 7.55
CA LYS A 61 -6.26 -13.49 7.87
C LYS A 61 -6.88 -14.48 6.88
N GLU A 62 -8.17 -14.32 6.59
CA GLU A 62 -8.90 -15.22 5.70
C GLU A 62 -8.38 -15.15 4.26
N ILE A 63 -8.01 -13.96 3.79
CA ILE A 63 -7.38 -13.77 2.46
C ILE A 63 -6.02 -14.46 2.41
N PHE A 64 -5.14 -14.26 3.40
CA PHE A 64 -3.84 -14.91 3.44
C PHE A 64 -3.96 -16.42 3.50
N TYR A 65 -4.88 -16.95 4.30
CA TYR A 65 -5.09 -18.39 4.43
C TYR A 65 -5.57 -19.03 3.13
N ASN A 66 -6.53 -18.39 2.43
CA ASN A 66 -7.12 -19.00 1.23
C ASN A 66 -6.35 -18.72 -0.06
N LEU A 67 -5.49 -17.69 -0.09
CA LEU A 67 -4.80 -17.23 -1.30
C LEU A 67 -3.28 -17.16 -1.10
N GLU A 68 -2.74 -18.08 -0.31
CA GLU A 68 -1.29 -18.24 -0.09
C GLU A 68 -0.54 -18.35 -1.42
N GLY A 69 0.61 -17.69 -1.54
CA GLY A 69 1.44 -17.66 -2.74
C GLY A 69 0.90 -16.81 -3.90
N VAL A 70 -0.33 -16.30 -3.81
CA VAL A 70 -0.95 -15.40 -4.79
C VAL A 70 -0.99 -13.96 -4.26
N ILE A 71 -1.23 -13.81 -2.96
CA ILE A 71 -1.20 -12.52 -2.28
C ILE A 71 0.24 -12.19 -1.89
N GLY A 72 0.74 -11.03 -2.33
CA GLY A 72 2.10 -10.58 -2.01
C GLY A 72 2.19 -9.88 -0.67
N SER A 73 1.27 -8.95 -0.41
CA SER A 73 1.22 -8.19 0.84
C SER A 73 -0.17 -7.65 1.09
N ILE A 74 -0.49 -7.41 2.36
CA ILE A 74 -1.66 -6.66 2.79
C ILE A 74 -1.21 -5.66 3.86
N ASN A 75 -1.59 -4.40 3.69
CA ASN A 75 -1.39 -3.33 4.65
C ASN A 75 -2.75 -2.86 5.16
N LEU A 76 -2.96 -2.96 6.46
CA LEU A 76 -4.09 -2.36 7.15
C LEU A 76 -3.64 -1.03 7.76
N MET A 77 -4.27 0.05 7.35
CA MET A 77 -3.89 1.42 7.71
C MET A 77 -5.06 2.12 8.39
N ASP A 78 -4.74 2.86 9.44
CA ASP A 78 -5.68 3.74 10.11
C ASP A 78 -5.91 5.04 9.32
N ARG A 79 -6.95 5.76 9.70
CA ARG A 79 -7.36 7.03 9.10
C ARG A 79 -6.23 8.07 9.12
N ARG A 80 -5.45 8.14 10.22
CA ARG A 80 -4.37 9.12 10.36
C ARG A 80 -3.24 8.88 9.37
N ARG A 81 -2.86 7.62 9.17
CA ARG A 81 -1.86 7.24 8.19
C ARG A 81 -2.31 7.58 6.77
N VAL A 82 -3.54 7.24 6.41
CA VAL A 82 -4.06 7.56 5.06
C VAL A 82 -4.18 9.07 4.86
N ALA A 83 -4.68 9.82 5.85
CA ALA A 83 -4.77 11.27 5.80
C ALA A 83 -3.39 11.92 5.58
N SER A 84 -2.33 11.41 6.22
CA SER A 84 -0.96 11.91 6.03
C SER A 84 -0.38 11.64 4.64
N MET A 85 -0.93 10.66 3.90
CA MET A 85 -0.51 10.34 2.53
C MET A 85 -1.23 11.19 1.48
N VAL A 86 -2.47 11.62 1.75
CA VAL A 86 -3.31 12.33 0.78
C VAL A 86 -3.37 13.83 1.03
N GLY A 87 -3.23 14.27 2.29
CA GLY A 87 -3.29 15.67 2.70
C GLY A 87 -1.93 16.24 3.08
N LEU A 88 -1.82 17.57 3.02
CA LEU A 88 -0.68 18.31 3.56
C LEU A 88 -0.84 18.44 5.08
N ASN A 89 0.29 18.52 5.81
CA ASN A 89 0.25 18.81 7.24
C ASN A 89 -0.36 20.21 7.49
N PRO A 90 -1.52 20.32 8.14
CA PRO A 90 -2.19 21.60 8.36
C PRO A 90 -1.41 22.54 9.29
N ASN A 91 -0.45 22.02 10.06
CA ASN A 91 0.43 22.80 10.93
C ASN A 91 1.68 23.31 10.19
N GLY A 92 1.82 22.99 8.89
CA GLY A 92 2.96 23.33 8.04
C GLY A 92 3.96 22.19 7.83
N PRO A 93 4.80 22.27 6.80
CA PRO A 93 5.70 21.19 6.38
C PRO A 93 6.80 20.86 7.41
N ARG A 94 7.12 21.78 8.31
CA ARG A 94 8.15 21.61 9.36
C ARG A 94 7.57 21.48 10.76
N ALA A 95 6.26 21.29 10.89
CA ALA A 95 5.65 21.25 12.21
C ALA A 95 5.86 19.91 12.88
N HIS A 96 6.41 19.94 14.09
CA HIS A 96 6.51 18.78 14.97
C HIS A 96 5.20 18.48 15.73
N LYS A 97 4.17 19.32 15.54
CA LYS A 97 2.88 19.17 16.21
C LYS A 97 2.04 18.11 15.50
N VAL A 98 1.52 17.17 16.29
CA VAL A 98 0.57 16.16 15.83
C VAL A 98 -0.73 16.83 15.40
N MET A 99 -1.35 16.37 14.30
CA MET A 99 -2.67 16.82 13.88
C MET A 99 -3.70 16.64 14.99
N SER A 100 -4.49 17.66 15.26
CA SER A 100 -5.65 17.57 16.14
C SER A 100 -6.75 16.66 15.52
N LYS A 101 -7.70 16.23 16.34
CA LYS A 101 -8.84 15.44 15.85
C LYS A 101 -9.65 16.23 14.80
N SER A 102 -9.90 17.52 15.04
CA SER A 102 -10.67 18.36 14.08
C SER A 102 -9.94 18.51 12.74
N GLN A 103 -8.63 18.73 12.75
CA GLN A 103 -7.82 18.79 11.52
C GLN A 103 -7.84 17.47 10.74
N LEU A 104 -7.79 16.34 11.46
CA LEU A 104 -7.90 15.02 10.87
C LEU A 104 -9.29 14.80 10.26
N ASP A 105 -10.36 15.24 10.95
CA ASP A 105 -11.73 15.14 10.46
C ASP A 105 -11.97 16.01 9.21
N ASP A 106 -11.34 17.20 9.13
CA ASP A 106 -11.40 18.06 7.96
C ASP A 106 -10.72 17.42 6.74
N ILE A 107 -9.51 16.89 6.91
CA ILE A 107 -8.80 16.17 5.86
C ILE A 107 -9.60 14.92 5.43
N SER A 108 -10.12 14.17 6.39
CA SER A 108 -10.89 12.96 6.11
C SER A 108 -12.14 13.25 5.31
N ARG A 109 -12.86 14.33 5.61
CA ARG A 109 -14.02 14.78 4.83
C ARG A 109 -13.64 15.26 3.44
N GLN A 110 -12.53 16.02 3.32
CA GLN A 110 -12.07 16.55 2.05
C GLN A 110 -11.66 15.46 1.06
N PHE A 111 -11.00 14.41 1.53
CA PHE A 111 -10.44 13.34 0.71
C PHE A 111 -11.20 12.01 0.82
N ASP A 112 -12.32 11.99 1.52
CA ASP A 112 -13.12 10.80 1.77
C ASP A 112 -12.28 9.65 2.35
N VAL A 113 -11.51 9.95 3.43
CA VAL A 113 -10.65 8.97 4.10
C VAL A 113 -11.46 8.16 5.11
N PRO A 114 -11.55 6.83 4.97
CA PRO A 114 -12.24 5.97 5.92
C PRO A 114 -11.44 5.78 7.21
N GLU A 115 -12.06 5.23 8.25
CA GLU A 115 -11.39 4.90 9.51
C GLU A 115 -10.30 3.85 9.31
N TRP A 116 -10.58 2.82 8.49
CA TRP A 116 -9.62 1.78 8.14
C TRP A 116 -9.55 1.59 6.63
N THR A 117 -8.34 1.46 6.11
CA THR A 117 -8.07 1.13 4.72
C THR A 117 -7.18 -0.10 4.66
N LEU A 118 -7.63 -1.12 3.93
CA LEU A 118 -6.85 -2.31 3.65
C LEU A 118 -6.42 -2.28 2.20
N VAL A 119 -5.11 -2.37 1.97
CA VAL A 119 -4.52 -2.38 0.63
C VAL A 119 -3.72 -3.66 0.46
N GLY A 120 -4.02 -4.41 -0.59
CA GLY A 120 -3.31 -5.67 -0.87
C GLY A 120 -2.92 -5.84 -2.33
N THR A 121 -2.00 -6.76 -2.58
CA THR A 121 -1.43 -7.03 -3.90
C THR A 121 -1.65 -8.49 -4.29
N ILE A 122 -1.91 -8.71 -5.58
CA ILE A 122 -2.17 -10.00 -6.20
C ILE A 122 -1.16 -10.21 -7.32
N TYR A 123 -0.47 -11.33 -7.32
CA TYR A 123 0.54 -11.69 -8.32
C TYR A 123 0.23 -13.04 -8.97
N GLY A 124 0.41 -13.15 -10.28
CA GLY A 124 0.23 -14.42 -10.98
C GLY A 124 0.13 -14.26 -12.49
N THR A 125 -0.53 -15.20 -13.15
CA THR A 125 -1.03 -15.04 -14.50
C THR A 125 -2.33 -14.24 -14.48
N LYS A 126 -2.80 -13.77 -15.63
CA LYS A 126 -4.09 -13.05 -15.72
C LYS A 126 -5.26 -13.88 -15.20
N SER A 127 -5.27 -15.19 -15.49
CA SER A 127 -6.31 -16.11 -14.99
C SER A 127 -6.26 -16.28 -13.48
N VAL A 128 -5.07 -16.47 -12.89
CA VAL A 128 -4.87 -16.56 -11.45
C VAL A 128 -5.32 -15.28 -10.75
N CYS A 129 -4.92 -14.11 -11.23
CA CYS A 129 -5.35 -12.83 -10.66
C CYS A 129 -6.87 -12.64 -10.75
N ASN A 130 -7.51 -13.07 -11.84
CA ASN A 130 -8.96 -12.99 -11.98
C ASN A 130 -9.70 -13.96 -11.05
N ALA A 131 -9.18 -15.17 -10.85
CA ALA A 131 -9.72 -16.12 -9.87
C ALA A 131 -9.59 -15.55 -8.44
N ALA A 132 -8.39 -15.07 -8.08
CA ALA A 132 -8.16 -14.46 -6.78
C ALA A 132 -9.08 -13.26 -6.50
N LYS A 133 -9.35 -12.40 -7.50
CA LYS A 133 -10.34 -11.31 -7.34
C LYS A 133 -11.74 -11.82 -7.03
N LYS A 134 -12.18 -12.93 -7.64
CA LYS A 134 -13.48 -13.54 -7.34
C LYS A 134 -13.50 -14.10 -5.91
N ASP A 135 -12.44 -14.76 -5.50
CA ASP A 135 -12.33 -15.31 -4.15
C ASP A 135 -12.28 -14.20 -3.08
N ILE A 136 -11.51 -13.14 -3.30
CA ILE A 136 -11.49 -11.97 -2.43
C ILE A 136 -12.89 -11.35 -2.31
N LYS A 137 -13.60 -11.16 -3.42
CA LYS A 137 -14.99 -10.67 -3.39
C LYS A 137 -15.93 -11.57 -2.59
N ARG A 138 -15.74 -12.90 -2.68
CA ARG A 138 -16.52 -13.88 -1.92
C ARG A 138 -16.21 -13.81 -0.42
N ILE A 139 -14.93 -13.72 -0.05
CA ILE A 139 -14.48 -13.57 1.33
C ILE A 139 -15.04 -12.28 1.94
N VAL A 140 -14.92 -11.16 1.23
CA VAL A 140 -15.35 -9.84 1.70
C VAL A 140 -16.87 -9.75 1.83
N ARG A 141 -17.62 -10.18 0.83
CA ARG A 141 -19.09 -10.31 0.75
C ARG A 141 -19.87 -9.44 1.75
N LYS A 142 -19.97 -8.13 1.51
CA LYS A 142 -20.66 -7.15 2.36
C LYS A 142 -20.04 -6.92 3.76
N ARG A 143 -18.85 -7.42 4.02
CA ARG A 143 -18.13 -7.21 5.27
C ARG A 143 -17.27 -5.95 5.25
N ALA A 144 -16.97 -5.40 4.06
CA ALA A 144 -16.36 -4.08 3.89
C ALA A 144 -17.38 -3.13 3.25
N ASP A 145 -17.29 -1.84 3.57
CA ASP A 145 -18.17 -0.83 2.97
C ASP A 145 -17.92 -0.68 1.48
N GLN A 146 -16.65 -0.80 1.08
CA GLN A 146 -16.27 -0.73 -0.33
C GLN A 146 -15.07 -1.64 -0.62
N ILE A 147 -15.08 -2.27 -1.80
CA ILE A 147 -13.94 -2.99 -2.36
C ILE A 147 -13.69 -2.53 -3.80
N LEU A 148 -12.44 -2.16 -4.10
CA LEU A 148 -12.00 -1.67 -5.39
C LEU A 148 -10.77 -2.44 -5.85
N PHE A 149 -10.64 -2.68 -7.16
CA PHE A 149 -9.45 -3.27 -7.76
C PHE A 149 -8.81 -2.27 -8.72
N SER A 150 -7.47 -2.26 -8.80
CA SER A 150 -6.73 -1.24 -9.55
C SER A 150 -7.07 -1.19 -11.05
N ASP A 151 -7.37 -2.32 -11.66
CA ASP A 151 -7.80 -2.38 -13.06
C ASP A 151 -9.20 -1.75 -13.26
N SER A 152 -10.14 -2.04 -12.37
CA SER A 152 -11.50 -1.47 -12.41
C SER A 152 -11.49 0.03 -12.12
N LEU A 153 -10.65 0.49 -11.19
CA LEU A 153 -10.47 1.91 -10.88
C LEU A 153 -9.94 2.69 -12.09
N LEU A 154 -8.92 2.16 -12.77
CA LEU A 154 -8.35 2.81 -13.95
C LEU A 154 -9.35 2.92 -15.09
N ILE A 155 -10.20 1.89 -15.30
CA ILE A 155 -11.26 1.91 -16.30
C ILE A 155 -12.30 2.97 -15.95
N MET A 156 -12.79 2.97 -14.70
CA MET A 156 -13.81 3.93 -14.23
C MET A 156 -13.32 5.38 -14.36
N LEU A 157 -12.08 5.66 -13.98
CA LEU A 157 -11.51 7.01 -14.10
C LEU A 157 -11.28 7.39 -15.57
N GLY A 158 -10.92 6.44 -16.43
CA GLY A 158 -10.82 6.64 -17.88
C GLY A 158 -12.17 7.02 -18.50
N GLU A 159 -13.26 6.35 -18.12
CA GLU A 159 -14.61 6.65 -18.57
C GLU A 159 -15.07 8.05 -18.12
N LEU A 160 -14.85 8.41 -16.85
CA LEU A 160 -15.14 9.75 -16.33
C LEU A 160 -14.36 10.84 -17.07
N PHE A 161 -13.10 10.54 -17.45
CA PHE A 161 -12.28 11.46 -18.24
C PHE A 161 -12.85 11.73 -19.63
N THR A 162 -13.37 10.70 -20.30
CA THR A 162 -13.93 10.83 -21.65
C THR A 162 -15.29 11.51 -21.68
N GLN A 163 -16.06 11.43 -20.59
CA GLN A 163 -17.42 12.00 -20.50
C GLN A 163 -17.47 13.47 -20.07
N SER A 164 -16.40 14.03 -19.53
CA SER A 164 -16.40 15.37 -18.96
C SER A 164 -15.77 16.42 -19.89
N SER A 165 -16.49 17.51 -20.16
CA SER A 165 -15.99 18.68 -20.88
C SER A 165 -15.39 19.75 -19.95
N ASN A 166 -15.47 19.60 -18.64
CA ASN A 166 -15.02 20.59 -17.67
C ASN A 166 -13.53 20.46 -17.40
N ARG A 167 -12.72 21.46 -17.85
CA ARG A 167 -11.25 21.47 -17.73
C ARG A 167 -10.74 21.32 -16.29
N LYS A 168 -11.40 21.94 -15.31
CA LYS A 168 -11.00 21.86 -13.89
C LYS A 168 -11.23 20.44 -13.34
N TYR A 169 -12.35 19.85 -13.69
CA TYR A 169 -12.69 18.47 -13.31
C TYR A 169 -11.75 17.45 -13.98
N LEU A 170 -11.44 17.62 -15.26
CA LEU A 170 -10.49 16.79 -15.99
C LEU A 170 -9.08 16.86 -15.39
N ARG A 171 -8.64 18.03 -14.91
CA ARG A 171 -7.35 18.19 -14.22
C ARG A 171 -7.33 17.38 -12.92
N SER A 172 -8.38 17.48 -12.10
CA SER A 172 -8.50 16.71 -10.87
C SER A 172 -8.47 15.19 -11.11
N ILE A 173 -9.18 14.70 -12.13
CA ILE A 173 -9.14 13.27 -12.51
C ILE A 173 -7.74 12.85 -12.95
N LYS A 174 -7.05 13.65 -13.76
CA LYS A 174 -5.66 13.37 -14.19
C LYS A 174 -4.72 13.23 -12.99
N GLU A 175 -4.83 14.13 -12.01
CA GLU A 175 -4.02 14.07 -10.79
C GLU A 175 -4.32 12.81 -9.97
N GLN A 176 -5.58 12.39 -9.87
CA GLN A 176 -5.97 11.15 -9.20
C GLN A 176 -5.46 9.90 -9.94
N ILE A 177 -5.57 9.87 -11.27
CA ILE A 177 -5.03 8.77 -12.09
C ILE A 177 -3.50 8.69 -11.90
N ALA A 178 -2.79 9.81 -11.96
CA ALA A 178 -1.35 9.84 -11.77
C ALA A 178 -0.95 9.27 -10.38
N LYS A 179 -1.62 9.69 -9.31
CA LYS A 179 -1.39 9.16 -7.95
C LYS A 179 -1.65 7.65 -7.86
N LEU A 180 -2.71 7.15 -8.51
CA LEU A 180 -3.01 5.71 -8.54
C LEU A 180 -1.96 4.91 -9.32
N ILE A 181 -1.48 5.43 -10.45
CA ILE A 181 -0.41 4.81 -11.25
C ILE A 181 0.88 4.75 -10.44
N GLU A 182 1.27 5.84 -9.79
CA GLU A 182 2.47 5.87 -8.95
C GLU A 182 2.33 4.95 -7.73
N GLY A 183 1.18 4.95 -7.05
CA GLY A 183 0.90 4.00 -5.97
C GLY A 183 0.99 2.54 -6.43
N LYS A 184 0.51 2.24 -7.64
CA LYS A 184 0.63 0.91 -8.25
C LYS A 184 2.10 0.55 -8.52
N LYS A 185 2.93 1.47 -9.02
CA LYS A 185 4.36 1.24 -9.23
C LYS A 185 5.07 0.90 -7.92
N ILE A 186 4.83 1.68 -6.85
CA ILE A 186 5.39 1.41 -5.51
C ILE A 186 5.03 0.01 -5.03
N MET A 187 3.76 -0.39 -5.18
CA MET A 187 3.30 -1.73 -4.80
C MET A 187 3.91 -2.85 -5.67
N GLN A 188 4.36 -2.55 -6.87
CA GLN A 188 5.10 -3.47 -7.74
C GLN A 188 6.60 -3.53 -7.43
N GLY A 189 7.09 -2.74 -6.47
CA GLY A 189 8.51 -2.61 -6.17
C GLY A 189 9.28 -1.76 -7.18
N ILE A 190 8.60 -0.98 -8.02
CA ILE A 190 9.23 -0.03 -8.95
C ILE A 190 9.54 1.25 -8.16
N PRO A 191 10.80 1.71 -8.11
CA PRO A 191 11.17 2.93 -7.42
C PRO A 191 10.37 4.14 -7.93
N SER A 192 9.90 4.96 -6.99
CA SER A 192 9.14 6.18 -7.32
C SER A 192 9.50 7.28 -6.32
N GLU A 193 9.72 8.50 -6.84
CA GLU A 193 10.00 9.68 -6.03
C GLU A 193 8.79 10.10 -5.17
N VAL A 194 7.59 9.66 -5.49
CA VAL A 194 6.38 9.94 -4.70
C VAL A 194 6.46 9.41 -3.27
N ALA A 195 7.26 8.37 -3.03
CA ALA A 195 7.50 7.84 -1.70
C ALA A 195 8.52 8.66 -0.87
N LEU A 196 9.36 9.47 -1.52
CA LEU A 196 10.40 10.23 -0.85
C LEU A 196 9.87 11.23 0.19
N PRO A 197 8.79 11.99 -0.04
CA PRO A 197 8.23 12.89 0.97
C PRO A 197 7.84 12.18 2.27
N LEU A 198 7.47 10.88 2.20
CA LEU A 198 7.18 10.08 3.39
C LEU A 198 8.43 9.78 4.22
N ALA A 199 9.60 9.67 3.57
CA ALA A 199 10.89 9.51 4.25
C ALA A 199 11.37 10.85 4.84
N TYR A 200 11.26 11.93 4.11
CA TYR A 200 11.66 13.28 4.56
C TYR A 200 10.77 13.85 5.66
N TRP A 201 9.59 13.34 5.84
CA TRP A 201 8.67 13.76 6.88
C TRP A 201 9.27 13.65 8.31
N ARG A 202 10.16 12.69 8.54
CA ARG A 202 10.83 12.49 9.84
C ARG A 202 12.08 13.35 10.02
N ASN A 203 12.66 13.82 8.93
CA ASN A 203 13.83 14.70 8.97
C ASN A 203 13.64 15.90 8.03
N PRO A 204 12.94 16.96 8.48
CA PRO A 204 12.62 18.12 7.67
C PRO A 204 13.83 18.95 7.26
N THR A 205 14.99 18.76 7.88
CA THR A 205 16.22 19.49 7.56
C THR A 205 17.10 18.77 6.54
N HIS A 206 16.78 17.51 6.22
CA HIS A 206 17.63 16.63 5.40
C HIS A 206 19.04 16.38 5.97
N ASP A 207 19.29 16.79 7.20
CA ASP A 207 20.56 16.50 7.87
C ASP A 207 20.54 15.05 8.34
N LEU A 208 21.34 14.21 7.70
CA LEU A 208 21.66 12.88 8.18
C LEU A 208 22.64 13.07 9.36
N GLN A 209 22.10 13.26 10.57
CA GLN A 209 22.87 13.14 11.79
C GLN A 209 22.80 11.72 12.34
#